data_a9106782b0354092d33a74aea8838d5a
#
_entry.id   a9106782b0354092d33a74aea8838d5a
#
_cell.length_a   1.000
_cell.length_b   1.000
_cell.length_c   1.000
_cell.angle_alpha   90.00
_cell.angle_beta   90.00
_cell.angle_gamma   90.00
#
_symmetry.space_group_name_H-M   'P 1'
#
loop_
_entity.id
_entity.type
_entity.pdbx_description
1 polymer ?
#
loop_
_entity_poly.entity_id
_entity_poly.type
_entity_poly.pdbx_seq_one_letter_code
_entity_poly.pdbx_strand_id
1 'polypeptide(L)'
;MSSQERIRKVLLDLQGTAEVPGPIRELGLVIEDVTVTPVGKRRLVRAWLDRDLSGLDPDDESSPVDPLSLDEVAEATRAISAGLDASDAMGEAPYVLEVGSPGVDRPLTAPRHFRHNVTRLVEISRHSGEELTGRLVAAGSTHLRVLVASTKKEPETELRIAYADIVRAQVQVEFARPTTQEDS
;
A
#
# COMPACT_ATOMS: atom_id res chain seq x y z
N MET A 1 -10.46 -16.79 21.40
CA MET A 1 -9.88 -15.71 20.57
C MET A 1 -8.42 -15.49 20.99
N SER A 2 -7.48 -15.61 20.07
CA SER A 2 -6.05 -15.36 20.35
C SER A 2 -5.79 -13.86 20.61
N SER A 3 -4.65 -13.53 21.24
CA SER A 3 -4.26 -12.12 21.42
C SER A 3 -4.12 -11.39 20.07
N GLN A 4 -3.65 -12.08 19.05
CA GLN A 4 -3.52 -11.52 17.70
C GLN A 4 -4.88 -11.16 17.09
N GLU A 5 -5.89 -12.02 17.26
CA GLU A 5 -7.25 -11.75 16.78
C GLU A 5 -7.89 -10.58 17.53
N ARG A 6 -7.66 -10.45 18.85
CA ARG A 6 -8.16 -9.32 19.64
C ARG A 6 -7.53 -8.00 19.17
N ILE A 7 -6.21 -7.98 18.99
CA ILE A 7 -5.49 -6.79 18.52
C ILE A 7 -6.01 -6.39 17.13
N ARG A 8 -6.11 -7.36 16.21
CA ARG A 8 -6.64 -7.10 14.86
C ARG A 8 -8.05 -6.54 14.90
N LYS A 9 -8.91 -7.08 15.78
CA LYS A 9 -10.27 -6.56 15.96
C LYS A 9 -10.27 -5.11 16.41
N VAL A 10 -9.49 -4.75 17.44
CA VAL A 10 -9.38 -3.36 17.92
C VAL A 10 -8.94 -2.42 16.79
N LEU A 11 -7.95 -2.82 15.99
CA LEU A 11 -7.47 -2.00 14.90
C LEU A 11 -8.52 -1.84 13.78
N LEU A 12 -9.29 -2.87 13.48
CA LEU A 12 -10.41 -2.77 12.52
C LEU A 12 -11.56 -1.92 13.07
N ASP A 13 -11.84 -1.98 14.37
CA ASP A 13 -12.84 -1.11 15.03
C ASP A 13 -12.39 0.37 14.97
N LEU A 14 -11.08 0.65 15.11
CA LEU A 14 -10.50 2.00 14.94
C LEU A 14 -10.54 2.50 13.49
N GLN A 15 -10.51 1.61 12.52
CA GLN A 15 -10.71 1.99 11.13
C GLN A 15 -12.16 2.31 10.83
N GLY A 16 -13.10 1.54 11.37
CA GLY A 16 -14.53 1.64 11.03
C GLY A 16 -14.85 1.16 9.61
N THR A 17 -16.02 1.56 9.13
CA THR A 17 -16.48 1.29 7.76
C THR A 17 -16.52 2.57 6.92
N ALA A 18 -16.87 2.47 5.64
CA ALA A 18 -17.06 3.65 4.80
C ALA A 18 -18.29 4.49 5.24
N GLU A 19 -19.34 3.82 5.78
CA GLU A 19 -20.56 4.46 6.26
C GLU A 19 -20.41 5.03 7.68
N VAL A 20 -19.58 4.39 8.50
CA VAL A 20 -19.30 4.79 9.90
C VAL A 20 -17.78 4.79 10.08
N PRO A 21 -17.10 5.85 9.66
CA PRO A 21 -15.65 5.93 9.75
C PRO A 21 -15.22 5.98 11.23
N GLY A 22 -14.14 5.26 11.52
CA GLY A 22 -13.39 5.40 12.76
C GLY A 22 -12.23 6.37 12.60
N PRO A 23 -11.49 6.65 13.70
CA PRO A 23 -10.43 7.67 13.69
C PRO A 23 -9.35 7.48 12.62
N ILE A 24 -9.08 6.26 12.19
CA ILE A 24 -8.10 6.02 11.10
C ILE A 24 -8.67 6.45 9.75
N ARG A 25 -9.93 6.12 9.48
CA ARG A 25 -10.58 6.48 8.21
C ARG A 25 -10.90 7.98 8.13
N GLU A 26 -11.16 8.62 9.28
CA GLU A 26 -11.31 10.09 9.34
C GLU A 26 -10.03 10.84 8.92
N LEU A 27 -8.85 10.20 9.07
CA LEU A 27 -7.58 10.70 8.53
C LEU A 27 -7.40 10.42 7.03
N GLY A 28 -8.38 9.82 6.35
CA GLY A 28 -8.26 9.39 4.96
C GLY A 28 -7.38 8.15 4.78
N LEU A 29 -7.25 7.32 5.81
CA LEU A 29 -6.37 6.16 5.86
C LEU A 29 -7.15 4.87 6.08
N VAL A 30 -6.54 3.76 5.68
CA VAL A 30 -7.00 2.39 5.98
C VAL A 30 -5.86 1.56 6.55
N ILE A 31 -6.19 0.59 7.39
CA ILE A 31 -5.24 -0.41 7.86
C ILE A 31 -5.21 -1.54 6.84
N GLU A 32 -4.12 -1.62 6.12
CA GLU A 32 -3.91 -2.60 5.05
C GLU A 32 -3.57 -3.98 5.60
N ASP A 33 -2.73 -4.01 6.64
CA ASP A 33 -2.33 -5.26 7.29
C ASP A 33 -1.89 -5.02 8.73
N VAL A 34 -2.02 -6.06 9.54
CA VAL A 34 -1.58 -6.08 10.94
C VAL A 34 -0.84 -7.37 11.23
N THR A 35 0.38 -7.25 11.70
CA THR A 35 1.15 -8.38 12.20
C THR A 35 1.47 -8.23 13.67
N VAL A 36 1.42 -9.34 14.41
CA VAL A 36 1.78 -9.39 15.83
C VAL A 36 2.78 -10.51 16.03
N THR A 37 4.00 -10.13 16.38
CA THR A 37 5.12 -11.07 16.51
C THR A 37 5.62 -11.06 17.96
N PRO A 38 5.79 -12.22 18.62
CA PRO A 38 6.45 -12.29 19.91
C PRO A 38 7.94 -11.94 19.76
N VAL A 39 8.44 -11.04 20.62
CA VAL A 39 9.85 -10.65 20.66
C VAL A 39 10.32 -10.72 22.12
N GLY A 40 10.83 -11.86 22.54
CA GLY A 40 11.17 -12.14 23.93
C GLY A 40 9.95 -12.03 24.85
N LYS A 41 10.00 -11.13 25.86
CA LYS A 41 8.88 -10.86 26.77
C LYS A 41 7.90 -9.80 26.27
N ARG A 42 8.11 -9.23 25.08
CA ARG A 42 7.31 -8.17 24.48
C ARG A 42 6.59 -8.70 23.24
N ARG A 43 5.64 -7.91 22.75
CA ARG A 43 5.02 -8.12 21.45
C ARG A 43 5.39 -6.97 20.53
N LEU A 44 5.67 -7.29 19.27
CA LEU A 44 5.84 -6.30 18.21
C LEU A 44 4.53 -6.29 17.41
N VAL A 45 3.82 -5.18 17.47
CA VAL A 45 2.61 -4.91 16.69
C VAL A 45 3.02 -4.02 15.53
N ARG A 46 2.84 -4.49 14.30
CA ARG A 46 3.03 -3.68 13.09
C ARG A 46 1.69 -3.44 12.44
N ALA A 47 1.38 -2.19 12.18
CA ALA A 47 0.21 -1.77 11.41
C ALA A 47 0.69 -1.08 10.11
N TRP A 48 0.29 -1.65 8.99
CA TRP A 48 0.57 -1.06 7.69
C TRP A 48 -0.64 -0.24 7.25
N LEU A 49 -0.38 1.03 6.96
CA LEU A 49 -1.41 2.00 6.55
C LEU A 49 -1.32 2.28 5.06
N ASP A 50 -2.47 2.51 4.46
CA ASP A 50 -2.57 2.99 3.08
C ASP A 50 -3.66 4.06 2.96
N ARG A 51 -3.74 4.76 1.84
CA ARG A 51 -4.82 5.72 1.55
C ARG A 51 -6.16 5.01 1.46
N ASP A 52 -7.20 5.65 2.00
CA ASP A 52 -8.57 5.25 1.72
C ASP A 52 -8.97 5.69 0.32
N LEU A 53 -9.21 4.72 -0.56
CA LEU A 53 -9.65 4.98 -1.93
C LEU A 53 -11.17 5.02 -2.08
N SER A 54 -11.94 4.83 -1.00
CA SER A 54 -13.40 4.76 -1.07
C SER A 54 -14.07 6.08 -1.50
N GLY A 55 -13.37 7.21 -1.37
CA GLY A 55 -13.83 8.52 -1.81
C GLY A 55 -13.42 8.91 -3.24
N LEU A 56 -12.67 8.07 -3.94
CA LEU A 56 -12.32 8.33 -5.34
C LEU A 56 -13.47 7.98 -6.26
N ASP A 57 -13.52 8.68 -7.40
CA ASP A 57 -14.45 8.33 -8.48
C ASP A 57 -14.13 6.89 -8.96
N PRO A 58 -15.09 5.97 -8.96
CA PRO A 58 -14.90 4.60 -9.44
C PRO A 58 -14.38 4.50 -10.88
N ASP A 59 -14.67 5.50 -11.71
CA ASP A 59 -14.24 5.58 -13.10
C ASP A 59 -12.85 6.22 -13.25
N ASP A 60 -12.30 6.81 -12.18
CA ASP A 60 -10.94 7.34 -12.18
C ASP A 60 -9.90 6.25 -11.93
N GLU A 61 -9.36 5.71 -13.00
CA GLU A 61 -8.32 4.67 -12.96
C GLU A 61 -6.88 5.23 -13.01
N SER A 62 -6.71 6.54 -13.25
CA SER A 62 -5.41 7.09 -13.68
C SER A 62 -4.86 8.24 -12.83
N SER A 63 -5.65 8.91 -12.01
CA SER A 63 -5.14 9.98 -11.15
C SER A 63 -4.14 9.45 -10.13
N PRO A 64 -3.00 10.13 -9.91
CA PRO A 64 -2.05 9.74 -8.88
C PRO A 64 -2.69 9.74 -7.48
N VAL A 65 -2.27 8.82 -6.64
CA VAL A 65 -2.63 8.81 -5.22
C VAL A 65 -1.42 9.32 -4.43
N ASP A 66 -1.64 10.34 -3.62
CA ASP A 66 -0.57 10.94 -2.84
C ASP A 66 -0.02 9.94 -1.79
N PRO A 67 1.30 9.89 -1.61
CA PRO A 67 1.89 9.07 -0.56
C PRO A 67 1.47 9.56 0.83
N LEU A 68 1.56 8.69 1.83
CA LEU A 68 1.31 9.07 3.22
C LEU A 68 2.39 10.05 3.69
N SER A 69 1.97 11.13 4.33
CA SER A 69 2.88 12.06 5.01
C SER A 69 3.30 11.52 6.38
N LEU A 70 4.42 12.01 6.89
CA LEU A 70 4.89 11.63 8.23
C LEU A 70 3.92 12.10 9.32
N ASP A 71 3.24 13.22 9.13
CA ASP A 71 2.26 13.75 10.08
C ASP A 71 1.03 12.85 10.16
N GLU A 72 0.50 12.39 9.04
CA GLU A 72 -0.61 11.43 8.99
C GLU A 72 -0.25 10.10 9.66
N VAL A 73 0.95 9.58 9.39
CA VAL A 73 1.45 8.36 10.06
C VAL A 73 1.57 8.58 11.58
N ALA A 74 2.05 9.76 12.01
CA ALA A 74 2.17 10.09 13.43
C ALA A 74 0.78 10.21 14.11
N GLU A 75 -0.20 10.80 13.45
CA GLU A 75 -1.58 10.89 13.96
C GLU A 75 -2.23 9.52 14.06
N ALA A 76 -2.11 8.70 13.01
CA ALA A 76 -2.60 7.33 13.04
C ALA A 76 -1.92 6.50 14.14
N THR A 77 -0.61 6.68 14.35
CA THR A 77 0.13 6.01 15.42
C THR A 77 -0.44 6.35 16.80
N ARG A 78 -0.74 7.64 17.04
CA ARG A 78 -1.36 8.08 18.30
C ARG A 78 -2.76 7.45 18.50
N ALA A 79 -3.59 7.44 17.45
CA ALA A 79 -4.91 6.84 17.49
C ALA A 79 -4.86 5.33 17.75
N ILE A 80 -3.97 4.61 17.08
CA ILE A 80 -3.75 3.16 17.28
C ILE A 80 -3.25 2.87 18.70
N SER A 81 -2.24 3.61 19.17
CA SER A 81 -1.70 3.44 20.53
C SER A 81 -2.78 3.64 21.56
N ALA A 82 -3.53 4.75 21.49
CA ALA A 82 -4.63 5.05 22.42
C ALA A 82 -5.71 3.94 22.42
N GLY A 83 -6.08 3.44 21.24
CA GLY A 83 -7.07 2.36 21.15
C GLY A 83 -6.58 1.02 21.70
N LEU A 84 -5.30 0.69 21.49
CA LEU A 84 -4.69 -0.51 22.07
C LEU A 84 -4.60 -0.40 23.61
N ASP A 85 -4.20 0.76 24.13
CA ASP A 85 -4.06 1.01 25.57
C ASP A 85 -5.42 1.06 26.29
N ALA A 86 -6.47 1.51 25.61
CA ALA A 86 -7.84 1.51 26.14
C ALA A 86 -8.49 0.12 26.11
N SER A 87 -7.87 -0.86 25.46
CA SER A 87 -8.39 -2.21 25.29
C SER A 87 -7.62 -3.25 26.09
N ASP A 88 -8.30 -4.34 26.47
CA ASP A 88 -7.62 -5.51 27.07
C ASP A 88 -6.94 -6.43 26.05
N ALA A 89 -6.84 -5.99 24.78
CA ALA A 89 -6.32 -6.83 23.71
C ALA A 89 -4.86 -7.23 23.93
N MET A 90 -4.07 -6.33 24.52
CA MET A 90 -2.65 -6.56 24.82
C MET A 90 -2.44 -7.36 26.11
N GLY A 91 -3.40 -7.38 27.06
CA GLY A 91 -3.20 -7.91 28.39
C GLY A 91 -2.07 -7.17 29.12
N GLU A 92 -1.41 -7.82 30.08
CA GLU A 92 -0.30 -7.24 30.86
C GLU A 92 1.06 -7.22 30.12
N ALA A 93 1.14 -7.83 28.94
CA ALA A 93 2.40 -7.92 28.22
C ALA A 93 2.75 -6.58 27.55
N PRO A 94 3.95 -6.02 27.77
CA PRO A 94 4.39 -4.82 27.08
C PRO A 94 4.50 -5.05 25.57
N TYR A 95 4.27 -4.00 24.78
CA TYR A 95 4.38 -4.06 23.33
C TYR A 95 5.23 -2.93 22.75
N VAL A 96 5.67 -3.12 21.54
CA VAL A 96 6.24 -2.09 20.67
C VAL A 96 5.29 -1.95 19.49
N LEU A 97 4.91 -0.73 19.17
CA LEU A 97 4.07 -0.41 18.02
C LEU A 97 4.94 0.19 16.91
N GLU A 98 4.87 -0.40 15.73
CA GLU A 98 5.42 0.13 14.49
C GLU A 98 4.28 0.41 13.52
N VAL A 99 4.19 1.64 13.04
CA VAL A 99 3.16 2.09 12.08
C VAL A 99 3.85 2.70 10.87
N GLY A 100 3.40 2.34 9.69
CA GLY A 100 3.97 2.87 8.46
C GLY A 100 3.21 2.43 7.21
N SER A 101 3.65 2.89 6.04
CA SER A 101 3.16 2.41 4.76
C SER A 101 3.86 1.10 4.36
N PRO A 102 3.21 0.23 3.58
CA PRO A 102 3.87 -0.91 2.95
C PRO A 102 5.06 -0.44 2.11
N GLY A 103 6.22 -1.08 2.28
CA GLY A 103 7.40 -0.77 1.48
C GLY A 103 7.22 -1.15 0.00
N VAL A 104 8.08 -0.59 -0.86
CA VAL A 104 8.11 -0.86 -2.31
C VAL A 104 8.41 -2.33 -2.64
N ASP A 105 9.01 -3.05 -1.72
CA ASP A 105 9.33 -4.49 -1.87
C ASP A 105 8.09 -5.39 -1.72
N ARG A 106 6.96 -4.85 -1.27
CA ARG A 106 5.73 -5.63 -1.12
C ARG A 106 5.15 -5.96 -2.50
N PRO A 107 4.84 -7.24 -2.78
CA PRO A 107 4.17 -7.61 -4.03
C PRO A 107 2.80 -6.93 -4.16
N LEU A 108 2.46 -6.49 -5.37
CA LEU A 108 1.15 -5.96 -5.71
C LEU A 108 0.19 -7.12 -6.00
N THR A 109 -0.73 -7.40 -5.08
CA THR A 109 -1.59 -8.60 -5.13
C THR A 109 -3.08 -8.30 -5.26
N ALA A 110 -3.48 -7.02 -5.18
CA ALA A 110 -4.87 -6.60 -5.29
C ALA A 110 -4.99 -5.33 -6.15
N PRO A 111 -6.12 -5.09 -6.83
CA PRO A 111 -6.33 -3.91 -7.67
C PRO A 111 -5.97 -2.58 -6.98
N ARG A 112 -6.33 -2.44 -5.69
CA ARG A 112 -5.97 -1.24 -4.91
C ARG A 112 -4.47 -1.02 -4.79
N HIS A 113 -3.65 -2.08 -4.72
CA HIS A 113 -2.19 -1.94 -4.67
C HIS A 113 -1.64 -1.32 -5.95
N PHE A 114 -2.20 -1.69 -7.10
CA PHE A 114 -1.84 -1.07 -8.37
C PHE A 114 -2.35 0.37 -8.44
N ARG A 115 -3.59 0.62 -7.95
CA ARG A 115 -4.17 1.97 -7.96
C ARG A 115 -3.31 2.97 -7.17
N HIS A 116 -2.77 2.57 -6.01
CA HIS A 116 -1.82 3.37 -5.22
C HIS A 116 -0.48 3.63 -5.92
N ASN A 117 -0.12 2.80 -6.89
CA ASN A 117 1.16 2.85 -7.57
C ASN A 117 1.05 3.34 -9.03
N VAL A 118 -0.08 3.96 -9.41
CA VAL A 118 -0.18 4.68 -10.70
C VAL A 118 0.93 5.71 -10.80
N THR A 119 1.54 5.84 -11.96
CA THR A 119 2.75 6.60 -12.30
C THR A 119 4.08 5.93 -11.93
N ARG A 120 4.10 4.83 -11.19
CA ARG A 120 5.33 4.13 -10.81
C ARG A 120 5.76 3.13 -11.89
N LEU A 121 7.05 2.85 -11.92
CA LEU A 121 7.60 1.76 -12.70
C LEU A 121 7.28 0.43 -12.01
N VAL A 122 6.74 -0.53 -12.74
CA VAL A 122 6.37 -1.85 -12.22
C VAL A 122 6.99 -2.96 -13.07
N GLU A 123 7.40 -4.03 -12.40
CA GLU A 123 7.79 -5.29 -13.02
C GLU A 123 6.65 -6.28 -12.85
N ILE A 124 6.25 -6.94 -13.92
CA ILE A 124 5.10 -7.85 -13.96
C ILE A 124 5.53 -9.15 -14.63
N SER A 125 5.32 -10.27 -13.93
CA SER A 125 5.43 -11.63 -14.48
C SER A 125 4.03 -12.17 -14.77
N ARG A 126 3.79 -12.68 -15.98
CA ARG A 126 2.49 -13.18 -16.44
C ARG A 126 2.45 -14.71 -16.46
N HIS A 127 1.24 -15.28 -16.41
CA HIS A 127 1.04 -16.73 -16.56
C HIS A 127 1.54 -17.28 -17.90
N SER A 128 1.66 -16.45 -18.95
CA SER A 128 2.28 -16.82 -20.22
C SER A 128 3.79 -17.07 -20.14
N GLY A 129 4.42 -16.74 -19.02
CA GLY A 129 5.88 -16.73 -18.85
C GLY A 129 6.55 -15.45 -19.32
N GLU A 130 5.78 -14.47 -19.81
CA GLU A 130 6.30 -13.16 -20.21
C GLU A 130 6.59 -12.31 -18.97
N GLU A 131 7.76 -11.67 -18.98
CA GLU A 131 8.15 -10.64 -18.00
C GLU A 131 8.20 -9.30 -18.69
N LEU A 132 7.62 -8.28 -18.08
CA LEU A 132 7.63 -6.93 -18.61
C LEU A 132 7.90 -5.92 -17.50
N THR A 133 8.56 -4.84 -17.87
CA THR A 133 8.76 -3.67 -17.03
C THR A 133 8.19 -2.46 -17.74
N GLY A 134 7.35 -1.70 -17.05
CA GLY A 134 6.72 -0.53 -17.64
C GLY A 134 6.13 0.40 -16.61
N ARG A 135 5.74 1.59 -17.05
CA ARG A 135 5.09 2.58 -16.20
C ARG A 135 3.60 2.28 -16.10
N LEU A 136 3.12 2.12 -14.89
CA LEU A 136 1.70 1.92 -14.61
C LEU A 136 0.95 3.24 -14.86
N VAL A 137 0.10 3.27 -15.87
CA VAL A 137 -0.64 4.50 -16.26
C VAL A 137 -2.09 4.49 -15.82
N ALA A 138 -2.66 3.31 -15.56
CA ALA A 138 -3.99 3.20 -14.99
C ALA A 138 -4.17 1.84 -14.29
N ALA A 139 -5.04 1.80 -13.28
CA ALA A 139 -5.41 0.60 -12.55
C ALA A 139 -6.92 0.63 -12.22
N GLY A 140 -7.68 -0.14 -12.98
CA GLY A 140 -9.12 -0.31 -12.80
C GLY A 140 -9.46 -1.49 -11.89
N SER A 141 -10.72 -1.91 -11.92
CA SER A 141 -11.22 -2.99 -11.08
C SER A 141 -10.80 -4.41 -11.56
N THR A 142 -10.62 -4.59 -12.86
CA THR A 142 -10.35 -5.92 -13.49
C THR A 142 -9.04 -5.98 -14.26
N HIS A 143 -8.47 -4.85 -14.60
CA HIS A 143 -7.29 -4.74 -15.43
C HIS A 143 -6.46 -3.51 -15.06
N LEU A 144 -5.24 -3.50 -15.54
CA LEU A 144 -4.33 -2.34 -15.48
C LEU A 144 -3.84 -1.99 -16.87
N ARG A 145 -3.28 -0.79 -17.02
CA ARG A 145 -2.62 -0.32 -18.24
C ARG A 145 -1.18 0.08 -17.92
N VAL A 146 -0.26 -0.45 -18.71
CA VAL A 146 1.19 -0.23 -18.52
C VAL A 146 1.79 0.29 -19.83
N LEU A 147 2.55 1.35 -19.73
CA LEU A 147 3.33 1.91 -20.81
C LEU A 147 4.71 1.23 -20.81
N VAL A 148 4.97 0.42 -21.82
CA VAL A 148 6.21 -0.34 -21.96
C VAL A 148 7.09 0.30 -23.04
N ALA A 149 8.34 0.60 -22.70
CA ALA A 149 9.33 1.01 -23.67
C ALA A 149 9.92 -0.24 -24.35
N SER A 150 9.71 -0.39 -25.64
CA SER A 150 10.20 -1.55 -26.37
C SER A 150 11.72 -1.52 -26.58
N THR A 151 12.26 -0.38 -26.98
CA THR A 151 13.70 -0.07 -27.06
C THR A 151 13.92 1.45 -27.13
N LYS A 152 15.17 1.93 -27.00
CA LYS A 152 15.48 3.37 -27.12
C LYS A 152 15.05 4.02 -28.46
N LYS A 153 14.61 3.24 -29.44
CA LYS A 153 14.23 3.70 -30.80
C LYS A 153 12.81 3.39 -31.22
N GLU A 154 12.07 2.60 -30.44
CA GLU A 154 10.69 2.25 -30.74
C GLU A 154 9.74 3.05 -29.85
N PRO A 155 8.53 3.42 -30.37
CA PRO A 155 7.56 4.14 -29.58
C PRO A 155 7.09 3.29 -28.39
N GLU A 156 6.82 3.94 -27.27
CA GLU A 156 6.19 3.32 -26.11
C GLU A 156 4.84 2.72 -26.52
N THR A 157 4.58 1.53 -26.02
CA THR A 157 3.34 0.81 -26.30
C THR A 157 2.54 0.65 -25.02
N GLU A 158 1.29 1.06 -25.04
CA GLU A 158 0.37 0.84 -23.93
C GLU A 158 -0.22 -0.57 -24.01
N LEU A 159 0.00 -1.37 -22.97
CA LEU A 159 -0.53 -2.71 -22.83
C LEU A 159 -1.63 -2.72 -21.76
N ARG A 160 -2.76 -3.33 -22.10
CA ARG A 160 -3.83 -3.65 -21.15
C ARG A 160 -3.65 -5.08 -20.66
N ILE A 161 -3.57 -5.26 -19.33
CA ILE A 161 -3.30 -6.55 -18.69
C ILE A 161 -4.40 -6.82 -17.66
N ALA A 162 -5.05 -7.98 -17.76
CA ALA A 162 -6.01 -8.42 -16.75
C ALA A 162 -5.27 -8.88 -15.50
N TYR A 163 -5.80 -8.60 -14.31
CA TYR A 163 -5.18 -9.08 -13.07
C TYR A 163 -5.08 -10.60 -13.00
N ALA A 164 -6.03 -11.31 -13.62
CA ALA A 164 -6.01 -12.77 -13.70
C ALA A 164 -4.81 -13.33 -14.48
N ASP A 165 -4.17 -12.52 -15.33
CA ASP A 165 -3.00 -12.94 -16.10
C ASP A 165 -1.68 -12.72 -15.33
N ILE A 166 -1.72 -12.07 -14.17
CA ILE A 166 -0.54 -11.70 -13.40
C ILE A 166 -0.22 -12.78 -12.37
N VAL A 167 1.00 -13.29 -12.43
CA VAL A 167 1.56 -14.20 -11.42
C VAL A 167 2.19 -13.41 -10.27
N ARG A 168 2.95 -12.35 -10.63
CA ARG A 168 3.66 -11.48 -9.69
C ARG A 168 3.77 -10.08 -10.27
N ALA A 169 3.64 -9.09 -9.41
CA ALA A 169 3.94 -7.72 -9.74
C ALA A 169 4.62 -7.02 -8.56
N GLN A 170 5.55 -6.11 -8.85
CA GLN A 170 6.32 -5.37 -7.86
C GLN A 170 6.68 -3.98 -8.40
N VAL A 171 6.73 -2.99 -7.50
CA VAL A 171 7.23 -1.66 -7.84
C VAL A 171 8.75 -1.71 -7.97
N GLN A 172 9.29 -1.11 -9.02
CA GLN A 172 10.72 -0.91 -9.17
C GLN A 172 11.14 0.46 -8.62
N VAL A 173 12.25 0.48 -7.88
CA VAL A 173 12.84 1.72 -7.39
C VAL A 173 13.57 2.40 -8.55
N GLU A 174 13.11 3.60 -8.90
CA GLU A 174 13.77 4.45 -9.89
C GLU A 174 14.84 5.29 -9.17
N PHE A 175 16.09 5.02 -9.43
CA PHE A 175 17.16 5.92 -9.02
C PHE A 175 17.18 7.10 -10.00
N ALA A 176 16.89 8.31 -9.53
CA ALA A 176 17.07 9.52 -10.32
C ALA A 176 18.55 9.57 -10.80
N ARG A 177 18.79 9.56 -12.10
CA ARG A 177 20.13 9.87 -12.60
C ARG A 177 20.44 11.30 -12.19
N PRO A 178 21.62 11.57 -11.57
CA PRO A 178 22.03 12.94 -11.34
C PRO A 178 22.06 13.66 -12.69
N THR A 179 21.28 14.72 -12.81
CA THR A 179 21.35 15.65 -13.93
C THR A 179 22.73 16.27 -13.87
N THR A 180 23.61 15.88 -14.76
CA THR A 180 24.86 16.61 -15.00
C THR A 180 24.44 17.97 -15.54
N GLN A 181 24.44 19.00 -14.69
CA GLN A 181 24.46 20.38 -15.16
C GLN A 181 25.81 20.55 -15.87
N GLU A 182 25.78 20.60 -17.18
CA GLU A 182 26.86 21.16 -17.97
C GLU A 182 26.83 22.69 -17.72
N ASP A 183 27.72 23.16 -16.86
CA ASP A 183 28.12 24.56 -16.84
C ASP A 183 28.81 24.90 -18.16
N SER A 184 28.24 25.84 -18.88
CA SER A 184 28.89 26.63 -19.95
C SER A 184 28.82 28.08 -19.60
#